data_c8be7c1e4a02e25a39f63d64422e955d
#
_entry.id   c8be7c1e4a02e25a39f63d64422e955d
#
_cell.length_a   1.000
_cell.length_b   1.000
_cell.length_c   1.000
_cell.angle_alpha   90.00
_cell.angle_beta   90.00
_cell.angle_gamma   90.00
#
_symmetry.space_group_name_H-M   'P 1'
#
loop_
_entity.id
_entity.type
_entity.pdbx_description
1 polymer ?
#
loop_
_entity_poly.entity_id
_entity_poly.type
_entity_poly.pdbx_seq_one_letter_code
_entity_poly.pdbx_strand_id
1 'polypeptide(L)'
;MALPKKTRFHRIVRELRIVMEETQLDPEYLIGSALAVWCKHSFPALPQSGLRTIAVLKHHPAVGAFVDFVKEEELLEATYWFSSAYAQLSGEERRKQLAMFFTPPSLTKRLLDDLSQSGVHFATRSFCDPACGGAAFLTPIAIRMRDALLRRGASAAQILEHVECHLLGFDKDPVLCELSRHFLLIALYDEVVTAGQCPTFQVYEADSLLEADHLLRSLDVVVCNPPFRKMPATEVEVYFDAFSDVIEAQPNLYSLFIALCVKLLAPGGVCALVTPTSFMSGQYFSKLRTFLIAQTTILSIGMVSSRLGVFIDVEQETALTLARREEVGHEQKADAEVSVVSRDGNYVDVGRCVLPNSGAAWPIPRIESDVALLKKASSSEATLAHYGYMARIGAFVWNRDTRTTYASAKSAERARGRTAVPLLWSSDIAQDGTLRFTGAPKANKEHCFVNMGTKDHPSVVRRPSVVLQRVTSNEQPRRLVAAAIPKQLIDTYGGFVGENHTVILEQTAPDPALAPAQLAELLGTPTVDRYFRCISGATNVSIFELGQLRLPDPSKLKRYLEQGYDMASAARKALGER
;
A
#
# COMPACT_ATOMS: atom_id res chain seq x y z
N MET A 1 24.68 18.48 -18.81
CA MET A 1 24.09 17.84 -17.61
C MET A 1 23.76 16.40 -17.95
N ALA A 2 24.23 15.44 -17.15
CA ALA A 2 23.84 14.04 -17.33
C ALA A 2 22.33 13.88 -17.04
N LEU A 3 21.64 13.08 -17.85
CA LEU A 3 20.22 12.77 -17.63
C LEU A 3 20.03 12.04 -16.29
N PRO A 4 18.93 12.30 -15.52
CA PRO A 4 18.62 11.52 -14.34
C PRO A 4 18.62 10.00 -14.64
N LYS A 5 19.13 9.17 -13.73
CA LYS A 5 19.24 7.70 -13.91
C LYS A 5 17.95 7.07 -14.45
N LYS A 6 16.80 7.37 -13.84
CA LYS A 6 15.49 6.86 -14.27
C LYS A 6 15.16 7.22 -15.72
N THR A 7 15.48 8.44 -16.16
CA THR A 7 15.25 8.89 -17.54
C THR A 7 16.17 8.14 -18.52
N ARG A 8 17.44 7.92 -18.13
CA ARG A 8 18.40 7.13 -18.93
C ARG A 8 17.92 5.69 -19.07
N PHE A 9 17.48 5.07 -17.96
CA PHE A 9 16.91 3.73 -17.94
C PHE A 9 15.70 3.60 -18.88
N HIS A 10 14.69 4.47 -18.76
CA HIS A 10 13.51 4.40 -19.63
C HIS A 10 13.84 4.55 -21.11
N ARG A 11 14.85 5.37 -21.45
CA ARG A 11 15.31 5.48 -22.84
C ARG A 11 15.89 4.15 -23.34
N ILE A 12 16.77 3.53 -22.55
CA ILE A 12 17.40 2.25 -22.90
C ILE A 12 16.34 1.13 -23.03
N VAL A 13 15.39 1.06 -22.11
CA VAL A 13 14.29 0.06 -22.19
C VAL A 13 13.42 0.28 -23.43
N ARG A 14 13.22 1.53 -23.86
CA ARG A 14 12.52 1.82 -25.13
C ARG A 14 13.30 1.29 -26.33
N GLU A 15 14.61 1.47 -26.36
CA GLU A 15 15.48 0.92 -27.40
C GLU A 15 15.43 -0.62 -27.41
N LEU A 16 15.50 -1.27 -26.26
CA LEU A 16 15.33 -2.73 -26.14
C LEU A 16 13.96 -3.20 -26.64
N ARG A 17 12.89 -2.44 -26.38
CA ARG A 17 11.54 -2.77 -26.88
C ARG A 17 11.45 -2.72 -28.41
N ILE A 18 12.09 -1.74 -29.05
CA ILE A 18 12.18 -1.67 -30.50
C ILE A 18 12.87 -2.93 -31.05
N VAL A 19 14.00 -3.34 -30.45
CA VAL A 19 14.69 -4.57 -30.84
C VAL A 19 13.79 -5.81 -30.67
N MET A 20 13.03 -5.90 -29.59
CA MET A 20 12.09 -6.98 -29.35
C MET A 20 11.01 -7.05 -30.44
N GLU A 21 10.46 -5.89 -30.83
CA GLU A 21 9.45 -5.79 -31.88
C GLU A 21 10.01 -6.16 -33.27
N GLU A 22 11.25 -5.73 -33.60
CA GLU A 22 11.92 -6.04 -34.86
C GLU A 22 12.33 -7.50 -34.97
N THR A 23 12.78 -8.10 -33.88
CA THR A 23 13.28 -9.50 -33.85
C THR A 23 12.20 -10.52 -33.55
N GLN A 24 11.03 -10.10 -33.03
CA GLN A 24 9.94 -10.95 -32.54
C GLN A 24 10.39 -11.91 -31.42
N LEU A 25 11.43 -11.52 -30.66
CA LEU A 25 11.93 -12.29 -29.53
C LEU A 25 11.24 -11.90 -28.23
N ASP A 26 11.05 -12.86 -27.35
CA ASP A 26 10.50 -12.61 -26.02
C ASP A 26 11.49 -11.84 -25.10
N PRO A 27 11.01 -11.13 -24.09
CA PRO A 27 11.82 -10.36 -23.15
C PRO A 27 12.99 -11.13 -22.55
N GLU A 28 12.81 -12.43 -22.30
CA GLU A 28 13.84 -13.31 -21.72
C GLU A 28 15.12 -13.37 -22.56
N TYR A 29 15.01 -13.31 -23.90
CA TYR A 29 16.18 -13.36 -24.80
C TYR A 29 17.04 -12.09 -24.71
N LEU A 30 16.39 -10.93 -24.53
CA LEU A 30 17.11 -9.67 -24.39
C LEU A 30 17.79 -9.59 -23.01
N ILE A 31 17.05 -9.91 -21.97
CA ILE A 31 17.54 -9.90 -20.58
C ILE A 31 18.63 -10.97 -20.39
N GLY A 32 18.42 -12.19 -20.89
CA GLY A 32 19.43 -13.24 -20.87
C GLY A 32 20.70 -12.86 -21.63
N SER A 33 20.56 -12.20 -22.80
CA SER A 33 21.72 -11.71 -23.56
C SER A 33 22.49 -10.62 -22.82
N ALA A 34 21.78 -9.68 -22.17
CA ALA A 34 22.40 -8.63 -21.36
C ALA A 34 23.13 -9.23 -20.14
N LEU A 35 22.49 -10.18 -19.46
CA LEU A 35 23.09 -10.89 -18.32
C LEU A 35 24.37 -11.64 -18.72
N ALA A 36 24.34 -12.37 -19.85
CA ALA A 36 25.50 -13.09 -20.37
C ALA A 36 26.68 -12.15 -20.69
N VAL A 37 26.40 -10.99 -21.30
CA VAL A 37 27.43 -9.98 -21.61
C VAL A 37 27.98 -9.38 -20.33
N TRP A 38 27.11 -9.03 -19.37
CA TRP A 38 27.52 -8.46 -18.09
C TRP A 38 28.37 -9.45 -17.27
N CYS A 39 27.93 -10.71 -17.14
CA CYS A 39 28.71 -11.76 -16.44
C CYS A 39 30.07 -11.97 -17.07
N LYS A 40 30.17 -12.08 -18.40
CA LYS A 40 31.45 -12.27 -19.10
C LYS A 40 32.45 -11.15 -18.83
N HIS A 41 31.97 -9.91 -18.71
CA HIS A 41 32.84 -8.75 -18.48
C HIS A 41 33.17 -8.53 -17.02
N SER A 42 32.21 -8.65 -16.12
CA SER A 42 32.36 -8.26 -14.72
C SER A 42 32.70 -9.44 -13.80
N PHE A 43 32.32 -10.66 -14.20
CA PHE A 43 32.48 -11.89 -13.40
C PHE A 43 33.03 -13.05 -14.24
N PRO A 44 34.22 -12.89 -14.89
CA PRO A 44 34.69 -13.82 -15.92
C PRO A 44 35.04 -15.22 -15.40
N ALA A 45 35.30 -15.38 -14.10
CA ALA A 45 35.62 -16.65 -13.49
C ALA A 45 34.40 -17.44 -12.99
N LEU A 46 33.15 -16.93 -13.19
CA LEU A 46 31.95 -17.71 -12.89
C LEU A 46 31.90 -18.99 -13.75
N PRO A 47 31.56 -20.15 -13.18
CA PRO A 47 31.42 -21.39 -13.92
C PRO A 47 30.32 -21.24 -14.99
N GLN A 48 30.65 -21.55 -16.26
CA GLN A 48 29.72 -21.49 -17.39
C GLN A 48 28.49 -22.42 -17.19
N SER A 49 28.64 -23.50 -16.43
CA SER A 49 27.58 -24.45 -16.11
C SER A 49 26.50 -23.88 -15.19
N GLY A 50 26.78 -22.82 -14.45
CA GLY A 50 25.82 -22.14 -13.56
C GLY A 50 24.97 -21.08 -14.28
N LEU A 51 25.33 -20.71 -15.51
CA LEU A 51 24.69 -19.65 -16.25
C LEU A 51 23.83 -20.22 -17.42
N ARG A 52 22.56 -20.45 -17.17
CA ARG A 52 21.60 -20.77 -18.24
C ARG A 52 21.24 -19.50 -19.02
N THR A 53 22.16 -18.97 -19.80
CA THR A 53 21.92 -17.75 -20.57
C THR A 53 21.66 -18.04 -22.04
N ILE A 54 20.60 -17.45 -22.57
CA ILE A 54 20.28 -17.48 -24.00
C ILE A 54 20.89 -16.22 -24.61
N ALA A 55 22.13 -16.29 -25.06
CA ALA A 55 22.91 -15.15 -25.56
C ALA A 55 22.72 -14.90 -27.06
N VAL A 56 21.48 -14.79 -27.54
CA VAL A 56 21.18 -14.60 -28.99
C VAL A 56 21.57 -13.21 -29.46
N LEU A 57 21.38 -12.17 -28.67
CA LEU A 57 21.58 -10.76 -29.02
C LEU A 57 22.83 -10.14 -28.37
N LYS A 58 23.81 -10.93 -27.95
CA LYS A 58 25.00 -10.46 -27.21
C LYS A 58 25.83 -9.36 -27.86
N HIS A 59 25.70 -9.18 -29.16
CA HIS A 59 26.41 -8.13 -29.95
C HIS A 59 25.50 -6.97 -30.35
N HIS A 60 24.24 -6.99 -29.94
CA HIS A 60 23.31 -5.90 -30.33
C HIS A 60 23.63 -4.61 -29.54
N PRO A 61 23.69 -3.43 -30.21
CA PRO A 61 24.05 -2.16 -29.54
C PRO A 61 23.14 -1.79 -28.37
N ALA A 62 21.82 -2.03 -28.45
CA ALA A 62 20.90 -1.74 -27.38
C ALA A 62 21.15 -2.62 -26.13
N VAL A 63 21.53 -3.90 -26.33
CA VAL A 63 21.96 -4.79 -25.24
C VAL A 63 23.24 -4.27 -24.62
N GLY A 64 24.22 -3.85 -25.45
CA GLY A 64 25.47 -3.21 -25.01
C GLY A 64 25.20 -1.95 -24.17
N ALA A 65 24.30 -1.07 -24.61
CA ALA A 65 23.93 0.16 -23.92
C ALA A 65 23.30 -0.14 -22.52
N PHE A 66 22.47 -1.18 -22.42
CA PHE A 66 21.92 -1.61 -21.12
C PHE A 66 23.01 -2.18 -20.20
N VAL A 67 23.91 -2.99 -20.73
CA VAL A 67 25.02 -3.54 -19.95
C VAL A 67 25.97 -2.43 -19.47
N ASP A 68 26.28 -1.45 -20.31
CA ASP A 68 27.09 -0.30 -19.90
C ASP A 68 26.40 0.56 -18.84
N PHE A 69 25.07 0.65 -18.87
CA PHE A 69 24.29 1.30 -17.81
C PHE A 69 24.41 0.55 -16.48
N VAL A 70 24.23 -0.77 -16.45
CA VAL A 70 24.27 -1.56 -15.20
C VAL A 70 25.67 -1.79 -14.65
N LYS A 71 26.72 -1.74 -15.49
CA LYS A 71 28.11 -1.79 -15.06
C LYS A 71 28.56 -0.61 -14.19
N GLU A 72 27.91 0.54 -14.34
CA GLU A 72 28.15 1.74 -13.55
C GLU A 72 27.53 1.67 -12.15
N GLU A 73 26.69 0.64 -11.90
CA GLU A 73 25.89 0.51 -10.69
C GLU A 73 26.48 -0.54 -9.73
N GLU A 74 26.21 -0.35 -8.42
CA GLU A 74 26.45 -1.39 -7.44
C GLU A 74 25.55 -2.61 -7.69
N LEU A 75 25.95 -3.79 -7.21
CA LEU A 75 25.24 -5.04 -7.48
C LEU A 75 23.72 -4.96 -7.22
N LEU A 76 23.30 -4.42 -6.08
CA LEU A 76 21.88 -4.34 -5.73
C LEU A 76 21.09 -3.40 -6.64
N GLU A 77 21.72 -2.32 -7.09
CA GLU A 77 21.12 -1.44 -8.11
C GLU A 77 21.04 -2.15 -9.46
N ALA A 78 22.11 -2.86 -9.87
CA ALA A 78 22.12 -3.63 -11.11
C ALA A 78 21.01 -4.69 -11.13
N THR A 79 20.83 -5.47 -10.07
CA THR A 79 19.74 -6.48 -9.95
C THR A 79 18.36 -5.83 -10.04
N TYR A 80 18.16 -4.67 -9.40
CA TYR A 80 16.93 -3.90 -9.48
C TYR A 80 16.62 -3.42 -10.91
N TRP A 81 17.63 -2.92 -11.64
CA TRP A 81 17.46 -2.47 -13.02
C TRP A 81 17.21 -3.61 -13.99
N PHE A 82 17.86 -4.77 -13.82
CA PHE A 82 17.59 -5.97 -14.62
C PHE A 82 16.15 -6.44 -14.46
N SER A 83 15.69 -6.60 -13.23
CA SER A 83 14.33 -7.03 -12.92
C SER A 83 13.30 -6.02 -13.43
N SER A 84 13.57 -4.72 -13.25
CA SER A 84 12.70 -3.65 -13.74
C SER A 84 12.64 -3.60 -15.27
N ALA A 85 13.76 -3.86 -15.97
CA ALA A 85 13.78 -3.94 -17.42
C ALA A 85 12.95 -5.12 -17.93
N TYR A 86 13.11 -6.31 -17.33
CA TYR A 86 12.29 -7.47 -17.65
C TYR A 86 10.79 -7.18 -17.50
N ALA A 87 10.38 -6.61 -16.35
CA ALA A 87 8.97 -6.27 -16.14
C ALA A 87 8.42 -5.28 -17.17
N GLN A 88 9.20 -4.26 -17.54
CA GLN A 88 8.77 -3.29 -18.55
C GLN A 88 8.70 -3.87 -19.96
N LEU A 89 9.59 -4.80 -20.31
CA LEU A 89 9.60 -5.50 -21.58
C LEU A 89 8.48 -6.54 -21.68
N SER A 90 8.07 -7.16 -20.57
CA SER A 90 7.00 -8.18 -20.52
C SER A 90 5.60 -7.62 -20.85
N GLY A 91 5.46 -6.31 -21.04
CA GLY A 91 4.20 -5.66 -21.36
C GLY A 91 3.34 -5.32 -20.14
N GLU A 92 2.44 -4.36 -20.34
CA GLU A 92 1.65 -3.80 -19.21
C GLU A 92 0.67 -4.82 -18.62
N GLU A 93 0.06 -5.65 -19.45
CA GLU A 93 -0.93 -6.65 -19.01
C GLU A 93 -0.28 -7.72 -18.14
N ARG A 94 0.82 -8.36 -18.60
CA ARG A 94 1.56 -9.37 -17.82
C ARG A 94 2.15 -8.77 -16.55
N ARG A 95 2.71 -7.55 -16.63
CA ARG A 95 3.24 -6.82 -15.46
C ARG A 95 2.16 -6.59 -14.40
N LYS A 96 0.93 -6.20 -14.81
CA LYS A 96 -0.21 -6.03 -13.89
C LYS A 96 -0.74 -7.36 -13.35
N GLN A 97 -0.82 -8.37 -14.20
CA GLN A 97 -1.29 -9.71 -13.83
C GLN A 97 -0.39 -10.37 -12.78
N LEU A 98 0.92 -10.28 -12.95
CA LEU A 98 1.93 -10.82 -12.02
C LEU A 98 2.35 -9.80 -10.95
N ALA A 99 1.85 -8.57 -11.04
CA ALA A 99 2.19 -7.45 -10.13
C ALA A 99 3.71 -7.25 -9.96
N MET A 100 4.46 -7.25 -11.06
CA MET A 100 5.92 -7.12 -11.11
C MET A 100 6.38 -5.70 -10.73
N PHE A 101 6.47 -5.41 -9.44
CA PHE A 101 6.98 -4.16 -8.88
C PHE A 101 8.07 -4.46 -7.86
N PHE A 102 9.32 -4.14 -8.22
CA PHE A 102 10.48 -4.50 -7.42
C PHE A 102 10.80 -3.47 -6.34
N THR A 103 11.30 -3.97 -5.21
CA THR A 103 11.67 -3.14 -4.07
C THR A 103 12.97 -2.38 -4.37
N PRO A 104 13.01 -1.05 -4.24
CA PRO A 104 14.23 -0.29 -4.38
C PRO A 104 15.28 -0.71 -3.34
N PRO A 105 16.58 -0.74 -3.71
CA PRO A 105 17.67 -1.16 -2.81
C PRO A 105 17.72 -0.39 -1.49
N SER A 106 17.39 0.88 -1.48
CA SER A 106 17.33 1.70 -0.26
C SER A 106 16.33 1.18 0.77
N LEU A 107 15.12 0.79 0.33
CA LEU A 107 14.10 0.22 1.21
C LEU A 107 14.43 -1.21 1.64
N THR A 108 14.99 -2.02 0.74
CA THR A 108 15.48 -3.35 1.08
C THR A 108 16.57 -3.27 2.15
N LYS A 109 17.58 -2.41 1.97
CA LYS A 109 18.64 -2.19 2.95
C LYS A 109 18.06 -1.79 4.30
N ARG A 110 17.14 -0.81 4.31
CA ARG A 110 16.49 -0.36 5.54
C ARG A 110 15.78 -1.50 6.27
N LEU A 111 14.97 -2.29 5.57
CA LEU A 111 14.21 -3.39 6.17
C LEU A 111 15.13 -4.47 6.75
N LEU A 112 16.25 -4.78 6.07
CA LEU A 112 17.25 -5.72 6.58
C LEU A 112 18.07 -5.16 7.75
N ASP A 113 18.24 -3.83 7.83
CA ASP A 113 18.85 -3.17 9.00
C ASP A 113 17.91 -3.26 10.21
N ASP A 114 16.61 -3.07 10.01
CA ASP A 114 15.59 -3.24 11.05
C ASP A 114 15.53 -4.68 11.56
N LEU A 115 15.65 -5.69 10.67
CA LEU A 115 15.79 -7.10 11.06
C LEU A 115 17.01 -7.32 11.94
N SER A 116 18.17 -6.75 11.57
CA SER A 116 19.40 -6.85 12.39
C SER A 116 19.20 -6.24 13.78
N GLN A 117 18.55 -5.06 13.85
CA GLN A 117 18.26 -4.37 15.11
C GLN A 117 17.25 -5.13 15.97
N SER A 118 16.34 -5.91 15.37
CA SER A 118 15.40 -6.78 16.09
C SER A 118 16.04 -8.05 16.67
N GLY A 119 17.36 -8.25 16.48
CA GLY A 119 18.11 -9.40 16.99
C GLY A 119 18.22 -10.57 16.03
N VAL A 120 17.92 -10.39 14.74
CA VAL A 120 18.12 -11.43 13.71
C VAL A 120 19.61 -11.55 13.35
N HIS A 121 20.15 -12.77 13.45
CA HIS A 121 21.54 -13.08 13.15
C HIS A 121 21.67 -13.84 11.82
N PHE A 122 22.22 -13.19 10.79
CA PHE A 122 22.30 -13.74 9.43
C PHE A 122 23.17 -15.01 9.30
N ALA A 123 24.10 -15.25 10.21
CA ALA A 123 24.95 -16.45 10.19
C ALA A 123 24.32 -17.70 10.83
N THR A 124 23.07 -17.64 11.31
CA THR A 124 22.50 -18.78 12.07
C THR A 124 20.99 -18.98 11.82
N ARG A 125 20.38 -18.14 11.01
CA ARG A 125 18.95 -18.16 10.76
C ARG A 125 18.63 -18.56 9.33
N SER A 126 17.51 -19.24 9.14
CA SER A 126 16.93 -19.52 7.84
C SER A 126 16.09 -18.33 7.36
N PHE A 127 16.14 -18.05 6.05
CA PHE A 127 15.41 -16.97 5.40
C PHE A 127 14.59 -17.49 4.23
N CYS A 128 13.40 -16.93 4.05
CA CYS A 128 12.56 -17.21 2.88
C CYS A 128 11.94 -15.93 2.34
N ASP A 129 11.92 -15.82 1.00
CA ASP A 129 11.10 -14.84 0.29
C ASP A 129 10.06 -15.60 -0.57
N PRO A 130 8.78 -15.64 -0.17
CA PRO A 130 7.74 -16.36 -0.89
C PRO A 130 7.26 -15.68 -2.19
N ALA A 131 7.81 -14.51 -2.53
CA ALA A 131 7.58 -13.78 -3.78
C ALA A 131 8.87 -13.07 -4.21
N CYS A 132 9.95 -13.83 -4.43
CA CYS A 132 11.31 -13.30 -4.49
C CYS A 132 11.60 -12.43 -5.72
N GLY A 133 10.78 -12.52 -6.78
CA GLY A 133 11.00 -11.76 -8.00
C GLY A 133 12.41 -11.95 -8.53
N GLY A 134 13.08 -10.86 -8.87
CA GLY A 134 14.49 -10.85 -9.26
C GLY A 134 15.46 -10.69 -8.10
N ALA A 135 15.27 -11.40 -6.99
CA ALA A 135 16.14 -11.46 -5.81
C ALA A 135 16.38 -10.14 -5.06
N ALA A 136 15.40 -9.23 -5.07
CA ALA A 136 15.52 -7.94 -4.39
C ALA A 136 15.88 -8.08 -2.89
N PHE A 137 15.43 -9.15 -2.24
CA PHE A 137 15.80 -9.52 -0.87
C PHE A 137 16.85 -10.64 -0.80
N LEU A 138 16.75 -11.66 -1.67
CA LEU A 138 17.65 -12.81 -1.58
C LEU A 138 19.12 -12.41 -1.75
N THR A 139 19.43 -11.55 -2.73
CA THR A 139 20.80 -11.08 -2.99
C THR A 139 21.42 -10.35 -1.77
N PRO A 140 20.82 -9.32 -1.19
CA PRO A 140 21.41 -8.65 -0.03
C PRO A 140 21.40 -9.51 1.24
N ILE A 141 20.48 -10.48 1.38
CA ILE A 141 20.51 -11.45 2.48
C ILE A 141 21.74 -12.37 2.33
N ALA A 142 21.99 -12.92 1.14
CA ALA A 142 23.16 -13.75 0.86
C ALA A 142 24.47 -13.00 1.18
N ILE A 143 24.59 -11.73 0.80
CA ILE A 143 25.73 -10.88 1.14
C ILE A 143 25.88 -10.75 2.66
N ARG A 144 24.80 -10.49 3.40
CA ARG A 144 24.84 -10.38 4.87
C ARG A 144 25.16 -11.70 5.56
N MET A 145 24.67 -12.82 5.03
CA MET A 145 25.05 -14.17 5.49
C MET A 145 26.54 -14.40 5.30
N ARG A 146 27.06 -14.18 4.08
CA ARG A 146 28.48 -14.25 3.77
C ARG A 146 29.32 -13.42 4.74
N ASP A 147 29.01 -12.13 4.87
CA ASP A 147 29.76 -11.21 5.71
C ASP A 147 29.75 -11.62 7.20
N ALA A 148 28.61 -12.14 7.66
CA ALA A 148 28.48 -12.63 9.04
C ALA A 148 29.27 -13.92 9.28
N LEU A 149 29.34 -14.83 8.30
CA LEU A 149 30.10 -16.08 8.35
C LEU A 149 31.61 -15.84 8.21
N LEU A 150 32.03 -14.92 7.33
CA LEU A 150 33.43 -14.49 7.21
C LEU A 150 33.97 -13.95 8.54
N ARG A 151 33.19 -13.15 9.26
CA ARG A 151 33.58 -12.68 10.61
C ARG A 151 33.74 -13.81 11.63
N ARG A 152 33.16 -14.98 11.38
CA ARG A 152 33.33 -16.21 12.19
C ARG A 152 34.42 -17.13 11.70
N GLY A 153 35.15 -16.75 10.63
CA GLY A 153 36.23 -17.54 10.06
C GLY A 153 35.77 -18.70 9.16
N ALA A 154 34.56 -18.67 8.66
CA ALA A 154 34.04 -19.69 7.74
C ALA A 154 34.80 -19.67 6.42
N SER A 155 35.05 -20.85 5.84
CA SER A 155 35.63 -21.00 4.50
C SER A 155 34.59 -20.68 3.41
N ALA A 156 35.06 -20.43 2.19
CA ALA A 156 34.21 -20.21 1.04
C ALA A 156 33.20 -21.34 0.82
N ALA A 157 33.60 -22.59 0.93
CA ALA A 157 32.73 -23.76 0.81
C ALA A 157 31.62 -23.78 1.89
N GLN A 158 31.97 -23.46 3.14
CA GLN A 158 31.01 -23.40 4.25
C GLN A 158 29.99 -22.25 4.06
N ILE A 159 30.43 -21.12 3.48
CA ILE A 159 29.53 -20.01 3.17
C ILE A 159 28.52 -20.42 2.09
N LEU A 160 28.98 -21.04 1.00
CA LEU A 160 28.11 -21.51 -0.08
C LEU A 160 27.10 -22.53 0.43
N GLU A 161 27.53 -23.56 1.19
CA GLU A 161 26.67 -24.56 1.80
C GLU A 161 25.63 -23.93 2.73
N HIS A 162 26.04 -22.95 3.55
CA HIS A 162 25.14 -22.28 4.45
C HIS A 162 24.03 -21.50 3.69
N VAL A 163 24.41 -20.72 2.67
CA VAL A 163 23.43 -19.97 1.87
C VAL A 163 22.52 -20.93 1.10
N GLU A 164 23.05 -22.02 0.52
CA GLU A 164 22.28 -23.06 -0.17
C GLU A 164 21.23 -23.70 0.73
N CYS A 165 21.57 -23.98 2.01
CA CYS A 165 20.68 -24.65 2.95
C CYS A 165 19.68 -23.72 3.66
N HIS A 166 20.01 -22.41 3.81
CA HIS A 166 19.25 -21.51 4.69
C HIS A 166 18.62 -20.31 3.98
N LEU A 167 18.72 -20.22 2.66
CA LEU A 167 18.11 -19.15 1.88
C LEU A 167 17.20 -19.71 0.80
N LEU A 168 15.88 -19.48 0.95
CA LEU A 168 14.83 -19.99 0.07
C LEU A 168 14.13 -18.83 -0.65
N GLY A 169 13.73 -19.08 -1.90
CA GLY A 169 12.92 -18.15 -2.69
C GLY A 169 11.84 -18.87 -3.49
N PHE A 170 10.71 -18.23 -3.68
CA PHE A 170 9.65 -18.71 -4.56
C PHE A 170 9.20 -17.57 -5.49
N ASP A 171 8.97 -17.88 -6.74
CA ASP A 171 8.26 -17.00 -7.69
C ASP A 171 7.52 -17.86 -8.72
N LYS A 172 6.46 -17.30 -9.30
CA LYS A 172 5.71 -17.94 -10.39
C LYS A 172 6.32 -17.74 -11.76
N ASP A 173 7.20 -16.74 -11.90
CA ASP A 173 7.83 -16.41 -13.18
C ASP A 173 9.18 -17.12 -13.30
N PRO A 174 9.34 -18.05 -14.28
CA PRO A 174 10.57 -18.82 -14.45
C PRO A 174 11.79 -17.94 -14.74
N VAL A 175 11.61 -16.83 -15.47
CA VAL A 175 12.70 -15.91 -15.80
C VAL A 175 13.21 -15.18 -14.55
N LEU A 176 12.29 -14.75 -13.67
CA LEU A 176 12.67 -14.14 -12.40
C LEU A 176 13.38 -15.13 -11.47
N CYS A 177 12.96 -16.40 -11.44
CA CYS A 177 13.66 -17.46 -10.70
C CYS A 177 15.08 -17.66 -11.23
N GLU A 178 15.27 -17.72 -12.55
CA GLU A 178 16.60 -17.83 -13.16
C GLU A 178 17.47 -16.59 -12.89
N LEU A 179 16.92 -15.38 -13.02
CA LEU A 179 17.61 -14.14 -12.63
C LEU A 179 18.07 -14.18 -11.17
N SER A 180 17.19 -14.65 -10.28
CA SER A 180 17.50 -14.77 -8.84
C SER A 180 18.68 -15.70 -8.57
N ARG A 181 18.74 -16.88 -9.22
CA ARG A 181 19.85 -17.80 -9.10
C ARG A 181 21.15 -17.18 -9.61
N HIS A 182 21.11 -16.47 -10.75
CA HIS A 182 22.28 -15.79 -11.28
C HIS A 182 22.78 -14.65 -10.37
N PHE A 183 21.88 -13.86 -9.80
CA PHE A 183 22.26 -12.78 -8.89
C PHE A 183 22.84 -13.30 -7.59
N LEU A 184 22.38 -14.44 -7.09
CA LEU A 184 22.98 -15.14 -5.96
C LEU A 184 24.40 -15.64 -6.28
N LEU A 185 24.64 -16.22 -7.47
CA LEU A 185 25.97 -16.59 -7.92
C LEU A 185 26.91 -15.38 -8.00
N ILE A 186 26.43 -14.26 -8.53
CA ILE A 186 27.20 -13.01 -8.64
C ILE A 186 27.48 -12.44 -7.23
N ALA A 187 26.51 -12.48 -6.32
CA ALA A 187 26.67 -11.98 -4.95
C ALA A 187 27.72 -12.75 -4.15
N LEU A 188 27.92 -14.03 -4.49
CA LEU A 188 28.89 -14.94 -3.87
C LEU A 188 30.04 -15.28 -4.83
N TYR A 189 30.37 -14.37 -5.76
CA TYR A 189 31.37 -14.59 -6.79
C TYR A 189 32.71 -15.06 -6.24
N ASP A 190 33.26 -14.40 -5.24
CA ASP A 190 34.57 -14.72 -4.65
C ASP A 190 34.55 -16.09 -3.97
N GLU A 191 33.47 -16.46 -3.30
CA GLU A 191 33.28 -17.75 -2.66
C GLU A 191 33.16 -18.87 -3.70
N VAL A 192 32.38 -18.65 -4.77
CA VAL A 192 32.24 -19.62 -5.88
C VAL A 192 33.57 -19.90 -6.55
N VAL A 193 34.36 -18.85 -6.84
CA VAL A 193 35.69 -18.99 -7.46
C VAL A 193 36.66 -19.65 -6.51
N THR A 194 36.71 -19.24 -5.24
CA THR A 194 37.64 -19.76 -4.24
C THR A 194 37.38 -21.23 -3.93
N ALA A 195 36.11 -21.63 -3.78
CA ALA A 195 35.73 -23.00 -3.48
C ALA A 195 35.78 -23.90 -4.73
N GLY A 196 35.78 -23.33 -5.94
CA GLY A 196 35.65 -24.09 -7.18
C GLY A 196 34.36 -24.88 -7.32
N GLN A 197 33.29 -24.44 -6.63
CA GLN A 197 31.99 -25.12 -6.55
C GLN A 197 30.88 -24.18 -7.06
N CYS A 198 29.90 -24.76 -7.74
CA CYS A 198 28.70 -24.03 -8.17
C CYS A 198 27.53 -24.53 -7.33
N PRO A 199 27.04 -23.71 -6.36
CA PRO A 199 25.92 -24.11 -5.49
C PRO A 199 24.61 -24.16 -6.28
N THR A 200 23.65 -24.96 -5.79
CA THR A 200 22.28 -25.04 -6.30
C THR A 200 21.36 -24.31 -5.34
N PHE A 201 21.14 -23.03 -5.58
CA PHE A 201 20.28 -22.22 -4.71
C PHE A 201 18.81 -22.66 -4.74
N GLN A 202 18.17 -22.65 -3.58
CA GLN A 202 16.79 -23.05 -3.37
C GLN A 202 15.82 -21.93 -3.81
N VAL A 203 15.77 -21.66 -5.10
CA VAL A 203 14.79 -20.77 -5.72
C VAL A 203 13.85 -21.61 -6.56
N TYR A 204 12.57 -21.63 -6.19
CA TYR A 204 11.56 -22.51 -6.76
C TYR A 204 10.60 -21.74 -7.67
N GLU A 205 10.38 -22.25 -8.88
CA GLU A 205 9.28 -21.82 -9.76
C GLU A 205 8.00 -22.48 -9.24
N ALA A 206 7.24 -21.77 -8.40
CA ALA A 206 6.09 -22.32 -7.72
C ALA A 206 5.12 -21.23 -7.23
N ASP A 207 3.87 -21.63 -7.04
CA ASP A 207 2.91 -20.84 -6.28
C ASP A 207 3.08 -21.08 -4.78
N SER A 208 3.83 -20.21 -4.12
CA SER A 208 4.08 -20.35 -2.68
C SER A 208 2.82 -20.37 -1.81
N LEU A 209 1.70 -19.77 -2.27
CA LEU A 209 0.41 -19.83 -1.55
C LEU A 209 -0.18 -21.25 -1.52
N LEU A 210 0.24 -22.15 -2.41
CA LEU A 210 -0.24 -23.53 -2.51
C LEU A 210 0.84 -24.56 -2.18
N GLU A 211 2.11 -24.24 -2.43
CA GLU A 211 3.18 -25.23 -2.45
C GLU A 211 4.17 -25.12 -1.28
N ALA A 212 4.05 -24.06 -0.47
CA ALA A 212 4.94 -23.86 0.69
C ALA A 212 4.45 -24.52 2.01
N ASP A 213 3.45 -25.38 1.97
CA ASP A 213 2.84 -26.00 3.17
C ASP A 213 3.85 -26.82 4.00
N HIS A 214 4.85 -27.43 3.36
CA HIS A 214 5.91 -28.18 4.04
C HIS A 214 6.83 -27.30 4.89
N LEU A 215 6.81 -25.97 4.70
CA LEU A 215 7.56 -24.98 5.45
C LEU A 215 6.75 -24.33 6.59
N LEU A 216 5.50 -24.70 6.78
CA LEU A 216 4.67 -24.11 7.84
C LEU A 216 5.33 -24.25 9.21
N ARG A 217 5.44 -23.12 9.93
CA ARG A 217 5.99 -23.03 11.29
C ARG A 217 7.47 -23.49 11.43
N SER A 218 8.24 -23.42 10.36
CA SER A 218 9.63 -23.92 10.35
C SER A 218 10.71 -22.85 10.16
N LEU A 219 10.36 -21.66 9.64
CA LEU A 219 11.30 -20.65 9.24
C LEU A 219 11.59 -19.62 10.35
N ASP A 220 12.84 -19.21 10.47
CA ASP A 220 13.24 -18.17 11.41
C ASP A 220 12.86 -16.76 10.91
N VAL A 221 13.05 -16.51 9.62
CA VAL A 221 12.82 -15.20 9.02
C VAL A 221 12.12 -15.33 7.66
N VAL A 222 11.07 -14.55 7.47
CA VAL A 222 10.38 -14.43 6.18
C VAL A 222 10.39 -12.97 5.75
N VAL A 223 10.90 -12.69 4.56
CA VAL A 223 10.89 -11.35 3.96
C VAL A 223 9.98 -11.36 2.74
N CYS A 224 9.22 -10.30 2.49
CA CYS A 224 8.36 -10.28 1.32
C CYS A 224 7.98 -8.87 0.88
N ASN A 225 8.04 -8.63 -0.43
CA ASN A 225 7.29 -7.59 -1.12
C ASN A 225 6.22 -8.28 -1.97
N PRO A 226 5.03 -8.53 -1.43
CA PRO A 226 4.00 -9.33 -2.10
C PRO A 226 3.41 -8.62 -3.32
N PRO A 227 2.78 -9.34 -4.25
CA PRO A 227 2.11 -8.74 -5.41
C PRO A 227 0.87 -7.93 -5.02
N PHE A 228 0.81 -6.62 -5.41
CA PHE A 228 -0.28 -5.69 -5.07
C PHE A 228 -1.37 -5.69 -6.13
N ARG A 229 -2.32 -6.62 -6.07
CA ARG A 229 -3.47 -6.64 -6.97
C ARG A 229 -4.72 -7.21 -6.32
N LYS A 230 -5.88 -6.77 -6.80
CA LYS A 230 -7.16 -7.38 -6.41
C LYS A 230 -7.32 -8.74 -7.05
N MET A 231 -7.95 -9.65 -6.33
CA MET A 231 -8.23 -11.01 -6.81
C MET A 231 -9.64 -11.07 -7.43
N PRO A 232 -9.80 -11.65 -8.62
CA PRO A 232 -11.11 -12.03 -9.14
C PRO A 232 -11.71 -13.17 -8.30
N ALA A 233 -13.04 -13.31 -8.30
CA ALA A 233 -13.74 -14.30 -7.48
C ALA A 233 -13.28 -15.74 -7.75
N THR A 234 -13.04 -16.07 -9.01
CA THR A 234 -12.55 -17.41 -9.42
C THR A 234 -11.17 -17.75 -8.87
N GLU A 235 -10.31 -16.75 -8.68
CA GLU A 235 -8.99 -16.94 -8.08
C GLU A 235 -9.10 -17.07 -6.55
N VAL A 236 -10.04 -16.37 -5.93
CA VAL A 236 -10.27 -16.46 -4.46
C VAL A 236 -10.63 -17.90 -4.06
N GLU A 237 -11.44 -18.60 -4.89
CA GLU A 237 -11.86 -19.98 -4.63
C GLU A 237 -10.66 -20.93 -4.51
N VAL A 238 -9.59 -20.71 -5.30
CA VAL A 238 -8.39 -21.55 -5.29
C VAL A 238 -7.67 -21.52 -3.93
N TYR A 239 -7.67 -20.37 -3.26
CA TYR A 239 -6.93 -20.18 -2.01
C TYR A 239 -7.83 -20.19 -0.76
N PHE A 240 -9.15 -20.36 -0.93
CA PHE A 240 -10.11 -20.15 0.17
C PHE A 240 -9.86 -21.08 1.36
N ASP A 241 -9.61 -22.37 1.12
CA ASP A 241 -9.43 -23.33 2.20
C ASP A 241 -8.20 -23.02 3.07
N ALA A 242 -7.10 -22.59 2.46
CA ALA A 242 -5.86 -22.26 3.16
C ALA A 242 -5.89 -20.89 3.86
N PHE A 243 -6.73 -19.93 3.40
CA PHE A 243 -6.70 -18.54 3.82
C PHE A 243 -8.08 -17.97 4.21
N SER A 244 -9.08 -18.80 4.50
CA SER A 244 -10.44 -18.38 4.92
C SER A 244 -10.43 -17.50 6.18
N ASP A 245 -9.40 -17.62 7.01
CA ASP A 245 -9.16 -16.84 8.21
C ASP A 245 -8.81 -15.35 7.93
N VAL A 246 -8.35 -15.03 6.73
CA VAL A 246 -7.99 -13.66 6.32
C VAL A 246 -8.76 -13.16 5.09
N ILE A 247 -9.44 -14.03 4.35
CA ILE A 247 -10.26 -13.65 3.20
C ILE A 247 -11.54 -12.96 3.66
N GLU A 248 -11.78 -11.76 3.15
CA GLU A 248 -12.98 -10.97 3.39
C GLU A 248 -13.44 -10.29 2.09
N ALA A 249 -14.69 -10.54 1.68
CA ALA A 249 -15.30 -9.98 0.46
C ALA A 249 -14.41 -10.13 -0.79
N GLN A 250 -13.86 -9.04 -1.32
CA GLN A 250 -12.95 -9.02 -2.46
C GLN A 250 -11.52 -8.76 -1.97
N PRO A 251 -10.73 -9.80 -1.66
CA PRO A 251 -9.41 -9.65 -1.10
C PRO A 251 -8.41 -9.10 -2.12
N ASN A 252 -7.33 -8.54 -1.59
CA ASN A 252 -6.14 -8.22 -2.37
C ASN A 252 -5.12 -9.35 -2.17
N LEU A 253 -4.42 -9.75 -3.23
CA LEU A 253 -3.48 -10.87 -3.19
C LEU A 253 -2.41 -10.71 -2.09
N TYR A 254 -1.91 -9.49 -1.86
CA TYR A 254 -0.93 -9.25 -0.81
C TYR A 254 -1.43 -9.59 0.61
N SER A 255 -2.75 -9.62 0.85
CA SER A 255 -3.27 -10.03 2.16
C SER A 255 -3.04 -11.51 2.46
N LEU A 256 -3.11 -12.35 1.43
CA LEU A 256 -2.82 -13.77 1.55
C LEU A 256 -1.32 -14.01 1.79
N PHE A 257 -0.46 -13.25 1.07
CA PHE A 257 1.00 -13.32 1.29
C PHE A 257 1.41 -12.85 2.69
N ILE A 258 0.79 -11.80 3.24
CA ILE A 258 1.04 -11.40 4.64
C ILE A 258 0.71 -12.54 5.59
N ALA A 259 -0.44 -13.20 5.39
CA ALA A 259 -0.84 -14.35 6.21
C ALA A 259 0.12 -15.54 6.01
N LEU A 260 0.52 -15.84 4.77
CA LEU A 260 1.51 -16.88 4.48
C LEU A 260 2.82 -16.61 5.22
N CYS A 261 3.36 -15.40 5.12
CA CYS A 261 4.60 -15.04 5.81
C CYS A 261 4.54 -15.35 7.31
N VAL A 262 3.42 -15.03 7.97
CA VAL A 262 3.23 -15.37 9.38
C VAL A 262 3.06 -16.88 9.59
N LYS A 263 2.33 -17.58 8.72
CA LYS A 263 2.10 -19.04 8.83
C LYS A 263 3.39 -19.85 8.68
N LEU A 264 4.33 -19.39 7.84
CA LEU A 264 5.63 -20.03 7.62
C LEU A 264 6.58 -19.89 8.82
N LEU A 265 6.47 -18.83 9.62
CA LEU A 265 7.37 -18.59 10.74
C LEU A 265 7.25 -19.65 11.85
N ALA A 266 8.39 -20.08 12.37
CA ALA A 266 8.47 -20.74 13.66
C ALA A 266 8.06 -19.80 14.80
N PRO A 267 7.66 -20.29 15.99
CA PRO A 267 7.49 -19.45 17.16
C PRO A 267 8.77 -18.63 17.46
N GLY A 268 8.61 -17.33 17.69
CA GLY A 268 9.73 -16.39 17.84
C GLY A 268 10.36 -15.90 16.53
N GLY A 269 9.99 -16.49 15.39
CA GLY A 269 10.43 -16.04 14.06
C GLY A 269 9.89 -14.65 13.70
N VAL A 270 10.55 -13.97 12.77
CA VAL A 270 10.25 -12.58 12.40
C VAL A 270 9.92 -12.48 10.91
N CYS A 271 8.82 -11.82 10.54
CA CYS A 271 8.60 -11.40 9.16
C CYS A 271 8.88 -9.91 8.96
N ALA A 272 9.40 -9.61 7.77
CA ALA A 272 9.72 -8.26 7.33
C ALA A 272 9.05 -8.01 5.98
N LEU A 273 8.11 -7.07 5.96
CA LEU A 273 7.16 -6.91 4.86
C LEU A 273 7.24 -5.50 4.26
N VAL A 274 7.16 -5.42 2.93
CA VAL A 274 6.92 -4.18 2.19
C VAL A 274 5.51 -4.25 1.62
N THR A 275 4.59 -3.44 2.12
CA THR A 275 3.18 -3.55 1.77
C THR A 275 2.51 -2.19 1.58
N PRO A 276 1.41 -2.12 0.82
CA PRO A 276 0.53 -0.96 0.87
C PRO A 276 0.00 -0.71 2.27
N THR A 277 -0.18 0.55 2.64
CA THR A 277 -0.78 0.94 3.93
C THR A 277 -2.27 0.61 4.04
N SER A 278 -2.92 0.28 2.94
CA SER A 278 -4.37 0.04 2.89
C SER A 278 -4.84 -1.13 3.75
N PHE A 279 -3.99 -2.11 4.09
CA PHE A 279 -4.39 -3.17 5.01
C PHE A 279 -4.60 -2.67 6.44
N MET A 280 -3.93 -1.59 6.82
CA MET A 280 -4.01 -1.02 8.17
C MET A 280 -5.37 -0.35 8.43
N SER A 281 -6.04 0.15 7.39
CA SER A 281 -7.29 0.92 7.55
C SER A 281 -8.47 0.41 6.72
N GLY A 282 -8.24 -0.35 5.66
CA GLY A 282 -9.31 -0.79 4.75
C GLY A 282 -10.28 -1.78 5.40
N GLN A 283 -11.58 -1.65 5.06
CA GLN A 283 -12.64 -2.52 5.58
C GLN A 283 -12.39 -4.00 5.28
N TYR A 284 -12.00 -4.33 4.05
CA TYR A 284 -11.80 -5.72 3.59
C TYR A 284 -10.52 -6.37 4.12
N PHE A 285 -9.84 -5.74 5.06
CA PHE A 285 -8.68 -6.29 5.76
C PHE A 285 -8.93 -6.46 7.27
N SER A 286 -10.17 -6.40 7.71
CA SER A 286 -10.53 -6.54 9.12
C SER A 286 -10.10 -7.91 9.66
N LYS A 287 -10.39 -9.00 8.92
CA LYS A 287 -9.93 -10.34 9.28
C LYS A 287 -8.40 -10.46 9.33
N LEU A 288 -7.70 -9.86 8.35
CA LEU A 288 -6.23 -9.87 8.33
C LEU A 288 -5.64 -9.15 9.55
N ARG A 289 -6.17 -7.98 9.93
CA ARG A 289 -5.72 -7.27 11.13
C ARG A 289 -5.96 -8.08 12.40
N THR A 290 -7.14 -8.71 12.52
CA THR A 290 -7.45 -9.62 13.62
C THR A 290 -6.47 -10.80 13.67
N PHE A 291 -6.18 -11.42 12.52
CA PHE A 291 -5.20 -12.49 12.40
C PHE A 291 -3.80 -12.05 12.82
N LEU A 292 -3.32 -10.90 12.33
CA LEU A 292 -2.00 -10.38 12.68
C LEU A 292 -1.86 -10.14 14.19
N ILE A 293 -2.81 -9.44 14.80
CA ILE A 293 -2.79 -9.18 16.24
C ILE A 293 -2.89 -10.48 17.04
N ALA A 294 -3.64 -11.48 16.56
CA ALA A 294 -3.77 -12.76 17.26
C ALA A 294 -2.53 -13.66 17.16
N GLN A 295 -1.72 -13.52 16.09
CA GLN A 295 -0.60 -14.43 15.82
C GLN A 295 0.78 -13.79 16.06
N THR A 296 0.86 -12.44 16.10
CA THR A 296 2.14 -11.74 16.11
C THR A 296 2.15 -10.54 17.05
N THR A 297 3.33 -10.16 17.52
CA THR A 297 3.63 -8.81 18.01
C THR A 297 4.17 -7.98 16.85
N ILE A 298 3.52 -6.87 16.52
CA ILE A 298 4.04 -5.90 15.56
C ILE A 298 5.17 -5.12 16.24
N LEU A 299 6.40 -5.31 15.74
CA LEU A 299 7.59 -4.68 16.32
C LEU A 299 7.74 -3.24 15.86
N SER A 300 7.65 -3.02 14.52
CA SER A 300 7.80 -1.70 13.94
C SER A 300 6.98 -1.50 12.68
N ILE A 301 6.63 -0.24 12.40
CA ILE A 301 5.95 0.22 11.19
C ILE A 301 6.69 1.45 10.67
N GLY A 302 7.40 1.31 9.55
CA GLY A 302 8.06 2.40 8.84
C GLY A 302 7.16 2.92 7.72
N MET A 303 6.56 4.11 7.88
CA MET A 303 5.71 4.72 6.87
C MET A 303 6.55 5.40 5.79
N VAL A 304 6.47 4.95 4.54
CA VAL A 304 7.23 5.57 3.44
C VAL A 304 6.59 6.90 3.05
N SER A 305 7.33 7.99 3.23
CA SER A 305 6.85 9.38 3.19
C SER A 305 6.40 9.87 1.80
N SER A 306 6.73 9.18 0.73
CA SER A 306 6.42 9.58 -0.65
C SER A 306 5.66 8.51 -1.40
N ARG A 307 4.56 8.88 -2.05
CA ARG A 307 3.83 8.01 -2.99
C ARG A 307 4.50 7.96 -4.34
N LEU A 308 5.14 9.07 -4.75
CA LEU A 308 5.70 9.24 -6.08
C LEU A 308 7.16 8.83 -6.11
N GLY A 309 7.49 7.95 -7.07
CA GLY A 309 8.87 7.63 -7.42
C GLY A 309 9.61 6.71 -6.46
N VAL A 310 8.96 6.12 -5.48
CA VAL A 310 9.53 5.03 -4.64
C VAL A 310 9.63 3.76 -5.49
N PHE A 311 8.51 3.33 -6.04
CA PHE A 311 8.47 2.26 -7.04
C PHE A 311 8.36 2.84 -8.45
N ILE A 312 8.82 2.09 -9.45
CA ILE A 312 8.63 2.48 -10.85
C ILE A 312 7.14 2.28 -11.19
N ASP A 313 6.48 3.38 -11.61
CA ASP A 313 5.08 3.40 -12.06
C ASP A 313 4.01 2.99 -11.02
N VAL A 314 4.29 3.15 -9.72
CA VAL A 314 3.30 2.93 -8.64
C VAL A 314 3.16 4.17 -7.79
N GLU A 315 1.91 4.61 -7.61
CA GLU A 315 1.52 5.75 -6.76
C GLU A 315 0.72 5.25 -5.55
N GLN A 316 1.39 4.52 -4.65
CA GLN A 316 0.73 3.94 -3.48
C GLN A 316 1.52 4.21 -2.21
N GLU A 317 0.83 4.60 -1.12
CA GLU A 317 1.49 4.64 0.19
C GLU A 317 1.91 3.24 0.60
N THR A 318 3.15 3.12 1.04
CA THR A 318 3.79 1.86 1.40
C THR A 318 4.30 1.93 2.84
N ALA A 319 4.31 0.80 3.50
CA ALA A 319 4.91 0.64 4.82
C ALA A 319 5.90 -0.53 4.83
N LEU A 320 6.93 -0.37 5.64
CA LEU A 320 7.86 -1.42 6.06
C LEU A 320 7.38 -1.93 7.42
N THR A 321 7.00 -3.20 7.51
CA THR A 321 6.43 -3.76 8.74
C THR A 321 7.26 -4.93 9.22
N LEU A 322 7.70 -4.89 10.48
CA LEU A 322 8.28 -6.03 11.18
C LEU A 322 7.28 -6.60 12.17
N ALA A 323 7.07 -7.91 12.11
CA ALA A 323 6.21 -8.63 13.05
C ALA A 323 6.90 -9.92 13.52
N ARG A 324 6.83 -10.22 14.81
CA ARG A 324 7.35 -11.45 15.40
C ARG A 324 6.19 -12.39 15.69
N ARG A 325 6.31 -13.64 15.26
CA ARG A 325 5.36 -14.67 15.63
C ARG A 325 5.48 -15.02 17.10
N GLU A 326 4.37 -14.98 17.83
CA GLU A 326 4.33 -15.32 19.25
C GLU A 326 4.01 -16.81 19.49
N GLU A 327 4.42 -17.31 20.63
CA GLU A 327 3.95 -18.61 21.12
C GLU A 327 2.49 -18.50 21.60
N VAL A 328 1.75 -19.59 21.48
CA VAL A 328 0.36 -19.64 21.92
C VAL A 328 0.29 -19.41 23.43
N GLY A 329 -0.44 -18.38 23.86
CA GLY A 329 -0.64 -18.04 25.27
C GLY A 329 0.26 -16.92 25.81
N HIS A 330 1.11 -16.31 24.98
CA HIS A 330 1.88 -15.12 25.38
C HIS A 330 0.99 -13.87 25.38
N GLU A 331 1.19 -13.03 26.38
CA GLU A 331 0.55 -11.72 26.45
C GLU A 331 1.13 -10.80 25.37
N GLN A 332 0.34 -10.50 24.34
CA GLN A 332 0.79 -9.74 23.18
C GLN A 332 1.00 -8.27 23.54
N LYS A 333 2.14 -7.72 23.17
CA LYS A 333 2.36 -6.28 23.25
C LYS A 333 1.61 -5.61 22.10
N ALA A 334 0.59 -4.84 22.45
CA ALA A 334 -0.25 -4.13 21.48
C ALA A 334 0.38 -2.83 20.93
N ASP A 335 1.65 -2.50 21.29
CA ASP A 335 2.30 -1.27 20.88
C ASP A 335 3.45 -1.51 19.90
N ALA A 336 3.44 -0.79 18.79
CA ALA A 336 4.45 -0.83 17.73
C ALA A 336 5.28 0.44 17.70
N GLU A 337 6.58 0.33 17.36
CA GLU A 337 7.42 1.49 17.03
C GLU A 337 7.04 2.03 15.66
N VAL A 338 6.92 3.35 15.53
CA VAL A 338 6.56 3.99 14.27
C VAL A 338 7.63 4.98 13.83
N SER A 339 8.03 4.87 12.59
CA SER A 339 8.95 5.81 11.93
C SER A 339 8.40 6.26 10.59
N VAL A 340 8.88 7.41 10.10
CA VAL A 340 8.68 7.86 8.73
C VAL A 340 9.96 7.62 7.96
N VAL A 341 9.86 6.86 6.87
CA VAL A 341 10.99 6.45 6.02
C VAL A 341 10.98 7.29 4.76
N SER A 342 12.10 7.94 4.44
CA SER A 342 12.28 8.68 3.19
C SER A 342 12.65 7.72 2.04
N ARG A 343 12.59 8.23 0.81
CA ARG A 343 12.88 7.46 -0.40
C ARG A 343 14.29 6.86 -0.44
N ASP A 344 15.26 7.51 0.15
CA ASP A 344 16.66 7.06 0.27
C ASP A 344 16.91 6.12 1.47
N GLY A 345 15.84 5.72 2.19
CA GLY A 345 15.90 4.80 3.32
C GLY A 345 16.25 5.45 4.66
N ASN A 346 16.50 6.76 4.70
CA ASN A 346 16.64 7.47 5.97
C ASN A 346 15.29 7.51 6.69
N TYR A 347 15.32 7.51 8.01
CA TYR A 347 14.11 7.52 8.82
C TYR A 347 14.13 8.57 9.92
N VAL A 348 12.93 8.97 10.33
CA VAL A 348 12.69 9.80 11.50
C VAL A 348 11.78 9.00 12.43
N ASP A 349 12.21 8.80 13.65
CA ASP A 349 11.38 8.18 14.68
C ASP A 349 10.20 9.09 15.01
N VAL A 350 9.00 8.51 15.05
CA VAL A 350 7.75 9.18 15.41
C VAL A 350 7.33 8.83 16.83
N GLY A 351 7.69 7.63 17.30
CA GLY A 351 7.34 7.12 18.61
C GLY A 351 6.57 5.80 18.55
N ARG A 352 5.81 5.51 19.59
CA ARG A 352 5.05 4.23 19.72
C ARG A 352 3.56 4.47 19.62
N CYS A 353 2.83 3.54 19.01
CA CYS A 353 1.38 3.56 18.96
C CYS A 353 0.78 2.23 19.42
N VAL A 354 -0.37 2.31 20.07
CA VAL A 354 -1.15 1.14 20.47
C VAL A 354 -2.06 0.72 19.33
N LEU A 355 -1.95 -0.53 18.91
CA LEU A 355 -2.80 -1.12 17.88
C LEU A 355 -4.06 -1.73 18.51
N PRO A 356 -5.25 -1.56 17.88
CA PRO A 356 -6.47 -2.19 18.36
C PRO A 356 -6.40 -3.72 18.35
N ASN A 357 -6.92 -4.38 19.39
CA ASN A 357 -7.00 -5.86 19.49
C ASN A 357 -8.15 -6.45 18.66
N SER A 358 -8.62 -5.73 17.66
CA SER A 358 -9.75 -6.12 16.80
C SER A 358 -9.43 -5.83 15.34
N GLY A 359 -10.37 -6.16 14.45
CA GLY A 359 -10.28 -5.79 13.04
C GLY A 359 -10.47 -4.30 12.73
N ALA A 360 -10.48 -3.42 13.74
CA ALA A 360 -10.56 -1.97 13.56
C ALA A 360 -9.34 -1.41 12.81
N ALA A 361 -9.49 -0.23 12.21
CA ALA A 361 -8.37 0.47 11.56
C ALA A 361 -7.26 0.78 12.57
N TRP A 362 -6.01 0.61 12.15
CA TRP A 362 -4.84 0.94 12.97
C TRP A 362 -4.54 2.44 12.89
N PRO A 363 -4.53 3.14 14.01
CA PRO A 363 -4.22 4.57 14.03
C PRO A 363 -2.70 4.79 14.05
N ILE A 364 -2.08 4.98 12.89
CA ILE A 364 -0.63 5.13 12.76
C ILE A 364 -0.24 6.61 12.80
N PRO A 365 0.53 7.08 13.79
CA PRO A 365 0.98 8.46 13.88
C PRO A 365 1.91 8.80 12.70
N ARG A 366 1.81 10.04 12.20
CA ARG A 366 2.60 10.54 11.07
C ARG A 366 3.72 11.48 11.51
N ILE A 367 3.56 12.10 12.67
CA ILE A 367 4.55 12.97 13.34
C ILE A 367 4.48 12.73 14.85
N GLU A 368 5.53 13.07 15.58
CA GLU A 368 5.64 12.86 17.02
C GLU A 368 4.42 13.37 17.82
N SER A 369 3.92 14.56 17.47
CA SER A 369 2.76 15.14 18.16
C SER A 369 1.46 14.35 17.97
N ASP A 370 1.36 13.47 16.96
CA ASP A 370 0.21 12.60 16.75
C ASP A 370 0.12 11.49 17.80
N VAL A 371 1.25 11.03 18.36
CA VAL A 371 1.28 10.01 19.41
C VAL A 371 0.45 10.46 20.62
N ALA A 372 0.64 11.70 21.06
CA ALA A 372 -0.12 12.28 22.17
C ALA A 372 -1.61 12.44 21.82
N LEU A 373 -1.92 12.86 20.58
CA LEU A 373 -3.30 12.98 20.08
C LEU A 373 -3.99 11.62 20.07
N LEU A 374 -3.37 10.59 19.50
CA LEU A 374 -3.93 9.23 19.41
C LEU A 374 -4.19 8.63 20.80
N LYS A 375 -3.23 8.76 21.73
CA LYS A 375 -3.40 8.31 23.10
C LYS A 375 -4.58 8.96 23.81
N LYS A 376 -4.81 10.25 23.56
CA LYS A 376 -5.94 10.99 24.16
C LYS A 376 -7.26 10.68 23.47
N ALA A 377 -7.26 10.62 22.15
CA ALA A 377 -8.45 10.27 21.37
C ALA A 377 -8.92 8.84 21.62
N SER A 378 -8.03 7.89 21.97
CA SER A 378 -8.41 6.53 22.33
C SER A 378 -9.29 6.44 23.57
N SER A 379 -9.28 7.46 24.44
CA SER A 379 -10.18 7.56 25.60
C SER A 379 -11.58 8.08 25.25
N SER A 380 -11.81 8.57 24.03
CA SER A 380 -13.12 8.98 23.54
C SER A 380 -13.80 7.83 22.81
N GLU A 381 -15.03 7.52 23.19
CA GLU A 381 -15.86 6.56 22.46
C GLU A 381 -16.77 7.23 21.42
N ALA A 382 -16.78 8.58 21.39
CA ALA A 382 -17.65 9.33 20.51
C ALA A 382 -17.28 9.17 19.02
N THR A 383 -18.26 8.86 18.20
CA THR A 383 -18.18 8.70 16.74
C THR A 383 -19.28 9.53 16.07
N LEU A 384 -19.34 9.55 14.75
CA LEU A 384 -20.41 10.21 13.99
C LEU A 384 -21.82 9.78 14.46
N ALA A 385 -22.01 8.51 14.85
CA ALA A 385 -23.29 8.03 15.36
C ALA A 385 -23.70 8.73 16.67
N HIS A 386 -22.74 8.99 17.56
CA HIS A 386 -23.01 9.73 18.82
C HIS A 386 -23.37 11.21 18.58
N TYR A 387 -22.96 11.74 17.42
CA TYR A 387 -23.36 13.08 16.97
C TYR A 387 -24.71 13.08 16.25
N GLY A 388 -25.30 11.89 16.02
CA GLY A 388 -26.60 11.74 15.37
C GLY A 388 -26.53 11.70 13.84
N TYR A 389 -25.39 11.24 13.27
CA TYR A 389 -25.18 11.18 11.83
C TYR A 389 -24.73 9.80 11.38
N MET A 390 -25.11 9.44 10.15
CA MET A 390 -24.68 8.23 9.46
C MET A 390 -24.06 8.57 8.11
N ALA A 391 -22.95 7.90 7.79
CA ALA A 391 -22.24 8.11 6.53
C ALA A 391 -22.78 7.18 5.44
N ARG A 392 -22.92 7.71 4.20
CA ARG A 392 -23.17 6.93 2.98
C ARG A 392 -22.44 7.52 1.78
N ILE A 393 -22.14 6.68 0.78
CA ILE A 393 -21.56 7.14 -0.48
C ILE A 393 -22.64 7.75 -1.36
N GLY A 394 -22.29 8.76 -2.16
CA GLY A 394 -23.15 9.31 -3.20
C GLY A 394 -23.60 8.21 -4.18
N ALA A 395 -24.89 8.20 -4.48
CA ALA A 395 -25.52 7.08 -5.17
C ALA A 395 -25.48 7.17 -6.71
N PHE A 396 -25.01 8.28 -7.28
CA PHE A 396 -24.90 8.46 -8.72
C PHE A 396 -23.49 8.09 -9.20
N VAL A 397 -23.40 7.13 -10.12
CA VAL A 397 -22.12 6.68 -10.70
C VAL A 397 -22.08 7.09 -12.17
N TRP A 398 -21.37 8.16 -12.47
CA TRP A 398 -21.36 8.84 -13.77
C TRP A 398 -21.27 7.92 -14.99
N ASN A 399 -20.38 6.98 -15.01
CA ASN A 399 -20.11 6.10 -16.15
C ASN A 399 -20.95 4.81 -16.19
N ARG A 400 -21.88 4.63 -15.24
CA ARG A 400 -22.74 3.45 -15.13
C ARG A 400 -24.22 3.79 -14.98
N ASP A 401 -24.51 5.05 -14.60
CA ASP A 401 -25.88 5.49 -14.34
C ASP A 401 -26.56 5.89 -15.65
N THR A 402 -27.71 5.31 -15.92
CA THR A 402 -28.50 5.54 -17.14
C THR A 402 -29.61 6.59 -16.96
N ARG A 403 -29.75 7.16 -15.75
CA ARG A 403 -30.76 8.17 -15.46
C ARG A 403 -30.50 9.46 -16.23
N THR A 404 -31.57 10.08 -16.71
CA THR A 404 -31.46 11.34 -17.42
C THR A 404 -30.96 12.45 -16.50
N THR A 405 -29.97 13.18 -16.96
CA THR A 405 -29.39 14.34 -16.26
C THR A 405 -29.68 15.63 -17.01
N TYR A 406 -29.63 16.75 -16.31
CA TYR A 406 -29.94 18.07 -16.85
C TYR A 406 -28.91 19.10 -16.41
N ALA A 407 -28.62 20.04 -17.31
CA ALA A 407 -27.66 21.10 -17.06
C ALA A 407 -28.15 22.16 -16.02
N SER A 408 -29.46 22.32 -15.85
CA SER A 408 -30.04 23.29 -14.90
C SER A 408 -31.46 22.90 -14.50
N ALA A 409 -32.00 23.52 -13.45
CA ALA A 409 -33.40 23.38 -13.05
C ALA A 409 -34.34 23.72 -14.19
N LYS A 410 -34.09 24.82 -14.92
CA LYS A 410 -34.90 25.24 -16.08
C LYS A 410 -34.91 24.20 -17.20
N SER A 411 -33.78 23.54 -17.48
CA SER A 411 -33.71 22.47 -18.50
C SER A 411 -34.50 21.23 -18.05
N ALA A 412 -34.45 20.87 -16.76
CA ALA A 412 -35.26 19.80 -16.19
C ALA A 412 -36.76 20.10 -16.28
N GLU A 413 -37.18 21.29 -15.94
CA GLU A 413 -38.60 21.73 -16.05
C GLU A 413 -39.11 21.68 -17.49
N ARG A 414 -38.32 22.19 -18.47
CA ARG A 414 -38.68 22.15 -19.91
C ARG A 414 -38.84 20.72 -20.42
N ALA A 415 -38.02 19.79 -19.93
CA ALA A 415 -38.07 18.38 -20.27
C ALA A 415 -39.13 17.59 -19.47
N ARG A 416 -40.02 18.29 -18.71
CA ARG A 416 -41.01 17.68 -17.80
C ARG A 416 -40.43 16.74 -16.77
N GLY A 417 -39.15 16.95 -16.38
CA GLY A 417 -38.44 16.19 -15.35
C GLY A 417 -38.93 16.55 -13.94
N ARG A 418 -40.20 16.27 -13.62
CA ARG A 418 -40.85 16.66 -12.34
C ARG A 418 -40.21 16.02 -11.10
N THR A 419 -39.37 15.01 -11.29
CA THR A 419 -38.65 14.26 -10.23
C THR A 419 -37.15 14.53 -10.27
N ALA A 420 -36.72 15.57 -10.99
CA ALA A 420 -35.30 15.95 -11.02
C ALA A 420 -34.91 16.65 -9.72
N VAL A 421 -33.78 16.22 -9.14
CA VAL A 421 -33.21 16.81 -7.94
C VAL A 421 -31.76 17.24 -8.22
N PRO A 422 -31.19 18.17 -7.43
CA PRO A 422 -29.77 18.52 -7.51
C PRO A 422 -28.85 17.30 -7.47
N LEU A 423 -27.87 17.26 -8.37
CA LEU A 423 -26.78 16.30 -8.40
C LEU A 423 -25.51 17.01 -7.91
N LEU A 424 -25.05 16.65 -6.72
CA LEU A 424 -23.89 17.25 -6.09
C LEU A 424 -22.64 16.46 -6.42
N TRP A 425 -21.59 17.17 -6.84
CA TRP A 425 -20.28 16.62 -7.17
C TRP A 425 -19.25 17.02 -6.12
N SER A 426 -18.16 16.25 -6.01
CA SER A 426 -17.05 16.59 -5.11
C SER A 426 -16.50 18.00 -5.33
N SER A 427 -16.50 18.50 -6.57
CA SER A 427 -16.06 19.85 -6.92
C SER A 427 -17.05 20.96 -6.55
N ASP A 428 -18.27 20.63 -6.07
CA ASP A 428 -19.16 21.61 -5.46
C ASP A 428 -18.79 21.89 -4.00
N ILE A 429 -17.88 21.10 -3.42
CA ILE A 429 -17.40 21.24 -2.05
C ILE A 429 -16.05 21.98 -2.12
N ALA A 430 -16.00 23.19 -1.66
CA ALA A 430 -14.80 23.99 -1.67
C ALA A 430 -13.88 23.64 -0.49
N GLN A 431 -12.58 23.90 -0.65
CA GLN A 431 -11.56 23.65 0.39
C GLN A 431 -11.78 24.46 1.68
N ASP A 432 -12.51 25.57 1.58
CA ASP A 432 -12.89 26.41 2.74
C ASP A 432 -14.09 25.84 3.54
N GLY A 433 -14.66 24.71 3.12
CA GLY A 433 -15.82 24.10 3.77
C GLY A 433 -17.17 24.65 3.30
N THR A 434 -17.22 25.42 2.20
CA THR A 434 -18.47 25.95 1.64
C THR A 434 -19.00 25.08 0.50
N LEU A 435 -20.33 24.96 0.41
CA LEU A 435 -20.98 24.33 -0.74
C LEU A 435 -21.19 25.39 -1.84
N ARG A 436 -20.60 25.17 -3.02
CA ARG A 436 -20.66 26.07 -4.18
C ARG A 436 -21.56 25.54 -5.29
N PHE A 437 -22.67 24.91 -4.93
CA PHE A 437 -23.68 24.47 -5.88
C PHE A 437 -24.51 25.68 -6.39
N THR A 438 -24.44 25.95 -7.68
CA THR A 438 -25.16 27.07 -8.32
C THR A 438 -26.40 26.63 -9.11
N GLY A 439 -26.59 25.32 -9.31
CA GLY A 439 -27.65 24.78 -10.16
C GLY A 439 -27.50 25.11 -11.65
N ALA A 440 -26.32 25.59 -12.07
CA ALA A 440 -26.00 25.95 -13.44
C ALA A 440 -24.70 25.25 -13.88
N PRO A 441 -24.49 24.99 -15.18
CA PRO A 441 -23.31 24.37 -15.71
C PRO A 441 -22.04 25.17 -15.35
N LYS A 442 -20.98 24.46 -14.99
CA LYS A 442 -19.62 25.01 -14.85
C LYS A 442 -18.76 24.41 -15.96
N ALA A 443 -17.60 25.03 -16.25
CA ALA A 443 -16.60 24.40 -17.11
C ALA A 443 -16.34 22.97 -16.65
N ASN A 444 -16.50 22.00 -17.53
CA ASN A 444 -16.39 20.54 -17.26
C ASN A 444 -17.55 19.90 -16.45
N LYS A 445 -18.72 20.57 -16.25
CA LYS A 445 -19.88 20.01 -15.55
C LYS A 445 -21.18 20.45 -16.21
N GLU A 446 -21.66 19.63 -17.11
CA GLU A 446 -22.94 19.85 -17.81
C GLU A 446 -24.14 19.26 -17.06
N HIS A 447 -23.91 18.49 -15.97
CA HIS A 447 -24.93 17.72 -15.28
C HIS A 447 -25.09 18.19 -13.82
N CYS A 448 -26.08 19.05 -13.59
CA CYS A 448 -26.37 19.62 -12.28
C CYS A 448 -27.64 19.03 -11.63
N PHE A 449 -28.48 18.33 -12.38
CA PHE A 449 -29.70 17.70 -11.89
C PHE A 449 -29.80 16.28 -12.46
N VAL A 450 -30.43 15.38 -11.70
CA VAL A 450 -30.70 14.00 -12.12
C VAL A 450 -32.18 13.67 -11.91
N ASN A 451 -32.81 13.02 -12.91
CA ASN A 451 -34.18 12.55 -12.82
C ASN A 451 -34.23 11.23 -12.05
N MET A 452 -34.91 11.22 -10.92
CA MET A 452 -34.99 10.04 -10.04
C MET A 452 -36.19 9.12 -10.34
N GLY A 453 -37.04 9.50 -11.33
CA GLY A 453 -38.22 8.71 -11.67
C GLY A 453 -39.35 8.83 -10.64
N THR A 454 -39.04 8.89 -9.38
CA THR A 454 -39.99 9.13 -8.27
C THR A 454 -39.35 10.08 -7.25
N LYS A 455 -40.22 10.83 -6.55
CA LYS A 455 -39.76 11.71 -5.46
C LYS A 455 -39.29 10.92 -4.23
N ASP A 456 -39.78 9.71 -4.04
CA ASP A 456 -39.47 8.89 -2.85
C ASP A 456 -38.31 7.90 -3.07
N HIS A 457 -37.49 8.11 -4.10
CA HIS A 457 -36.36 7.26 -4.39
C HIS A 457 -35.37 7.23 -3.20
N PRO A 458 -34.90 6.05 -2.72
CA PRO A 458 -34.05 5.93 -1.52
C PRO A 458 -32.69 6.63 -1.62
N SER A 459 -32.21 6.85 -2.85
CA SER A 459 -30.96 7.59 -3.09
C SER A 459 -31.09 9.10 -2.87
N VAL A 460 -32.32 9.65 -2.80
CA VAL A 460 -32.55 11.09 -2.56
C VAL A 460 -32.39 11.38 -1.07
N VAL A 461 -31.48 12.28 -0.74
CA VAL A 461 -31.25 12.77 0.61
C VAL A 461 -32.20 13.91 0.90
N ARG A 462 -33.02 13.79 1.95
CA ARG A 462 -34.04 14.79 2.33
C ARG A 462 -33.81 15.38 3.71
N ARG A 463 -32.94 14.78 4.47
CA ARG A 463 -32.61 15.20 5.84
C ARG A 463 -31.45 16.19 5.85
N PRO A 464 -31.35 17.03 6.89
CA PRO A 464 -30.18 17.85 7.09
C PRO A 464 -28.89 17.00 7.01
N SER A 465 -27.90 17.49 6.29
CA SER A 465 -26.72 16.66 5.97
C SER A 465 -25.47 17.50 5.81
N VAL A 466 -24.32 16.81 5.94
CA VAL A 466 -23.00 17.30 5.55
C VAL A 466 -22.53 16.48 4.36
N VAL A 467 -21.92 17.11 3.37
CA VAL A 467 -21.29 16.43 2.23
C VAL A 467 -19.78 16.61 2.27
N LEU A 468 -19.03 15.53 2.00
CA LEU A 468 -17.57 15.55 1.96
C LEU A 468 -17.05 15.15 0.59
N GLN A 469 -15.87 15.65 0.23
CA GLN A 469 -15.09 15.09 -0.87
C GLN A 469 -14.61 13.68 -0.49
N ARG A 470 -14.90 12.70 -1.34
CA ARG A 470 -14.46 11.32 -1.12
C ARG A 470 -13.02 11.08 -1.57
N VAL A 471 -12.58 11.73 -2.63
CA VAL A 471 -11.22 11.57 -3.16
C VAL A 471 -10.37 12.75 -2.69
N THR A 472 -9.51 12.50 -1.72
CA THR A 472 -8.56 13.46 -1.17
C THR A 472 -7.23 12.76 -0.91
N SER A 473 -6.11 13.51 -0.87
CA SER A 473 -4.79 12.92 -0.60
C SER A 473 -4.14 13.54 0.65
N ASN A 474 -3.13 12.86 1.19
CA ASN A 474 -2.40 13.35 2.36
C ASN A 474 -1.58 14.61 2.06
N GLU A 475 -1.30 14.90 0.79
CA GLU A 475 -0.60 16.11 0.32
C GLU A 475 -1.52 17.34 0.28
N GLN A 476 -2.85 17.15 0.32
CA GLN A 476 -3.79 18.26 0.37
C GLN A 476 -3.79 18.93 1.76
N PRO A 477 -4.13 20.24 1.86
CA PRO A 477 -4.21 20.95 3.14
C PRO A 477 -5.16 20.26 4.14
N ARG A 478 -6.25 19.66 3.65
CA ARG A 478 -7.24 18.91 4.44
C ARG A 478 -7.62 17.62 3.75
N ARG A 479 -7.76 16.55 4.53
CA ARG A 479 -8.35 15.28 4.09
C ARG A 479 -9.87 15.31 4.19
N LEU A 480 -10.40 15.88 5.27
CA LEU A 480 -11.83 16.01 5.51
C LEU A 480 -12.33 17.38 5.01
N VAL A 481 -12.59 17.45 3.71
CA VAL A 481 -13.20 18.63 3.07
C VAL A 481 -14.71 18.46 3.12
N ALA A 482 -15.36 19.13 4.07
CA ALA A 482 -16.77 18.94 4.42
C ALA A 482 -17.54 20.26 4.30
N ALA A 483 -18.76 20.20 3.79
CA ALA A 483 -19.67 21.34 3.71
C ALA A 483 -21.10 20.95 4.15
N ALA A 484 -21.75 21.82 4.90
CA ALA A 484 -23.16 21.63 5.23
C ALA A 484 -24.06 21.86 4.02
N ILE A 485 -25.11 21.05 3.88
CA ILE A 485 -26.14 21.26 2.87
C ILE A 485 -27.10 22.34 3.37
N PRO A 486 -27.29 23.45 2.62
CA PRO A 486 -28.25 24.47 2.99
C PRO A 486 -29.68 23.92 3.04
N LYS A 487 -30.41 24.20 4.11
CA LYS A 487 -31.81 23.77 4.26
C LYS A 487 -32.67 24.22 3.05
N GLN A 488 -32.43 25.43 2.55
CA GLN A 488 -33.12 25.97 1.39
C GLN A 488 -32.99 25.09 0.14
N LEU A 489 -31.83 24.40 -0.07
CA LEU A 489 -31.65 23.47 -1.19
C LEU A 489 -32.61 22.28 -1.06
N ILE A 490 -32.70 21.70 0.15
CA ILE A 490 -33.59 20.58 0.43
C ILE A 490 -35.07 21.01 0.28
N ASP A 491 -35.44 22.15 0.84
CA ASP A 491 -36.81 22.66 0.81
C ASP A 491 -37.25 23.02 -0.62
N THR A 492 -36.34 23.58 -1.43
CA THR A 492 -36.65 23.99 -2.82
C THR A 492 -36.85 22.81 -3.76
N TYR A 493 -35.97 21.79 -3.66
CA TYR A 493 -35.93 20.69 -4.63
C TYR A 493 -36.46 19.37 -4.07
N GLY A 494 -36.84 19.31 -2.80
CA GLY A 494 -37.28 18.08 -2.13
C GLY A 494 -36.17 17.10 -1.82
N GLY A 495 -34.92 17.53 -1.85
CA GLY A 495 -33.73 16.75 -1.58
C GLY A 495 -32.65 16.88 -2.64
N PHE A 496 -31.61 16.04 -2.57
CA PHE A 496 -30.48 15.99 -3.51
C PHE A 496 -29.93 14.57 -3.64
N VAL A 497 -29.08 14.33 -4.63
CA VAL A 497 -28.28 13.11 -4.80
C VAL A 497 -26.82 13.50 -4.87
N GLY A 498 -25.95 12.74 -4.22
CA GLY A 498 -24.48 12.86 -4.36
C GLY A 498 -23.96 11.96 -5.46
N GLU A 499 -22.97 12.44 -6.20
CA GLU A 499 -22.19 11.62 -7.10
C GLU A 499 -21.21 10.75 -6.27
N ASN A 500 -20.75 9.59 -6.80
CA ASN A 500 -19.99 8.58 -6.05
C ASN A 500 -18.64 9.03 -5.51
N HIS A 501 -18.10 10.18 -5.95
CA HIS A 501 -16.94 10.83 -5.34
C HIS A 501 -17.31 11.78 -4.18
N THR A 502 -18.54 11.69 -3.66
CA THR A 502 -18.97 12.36 -2.44
C THR A 502 -19.29 11.35 -1.34
N VAL A 503 -19.10 11.73 -0.09
CA VAL A 503 -19.66 11.06 1.10
C VAL A 503 -20.68 11.99 1.72
N ILE A 504 -21.81 11.44 2.12
CA ILE A 504 -22.91 12.19 2.73
C ILE A 504 -23.07 11.72 4.18
N LEU A 505 -22.99 12.64 5.12
CA LEU A 505 -23.35 12.40 6.52
C LEU A 505 -24.79 12.89 6.71
N GLU A 506 -25.71 11.95 6.70
CA GLU A 506 -27.14 12.23 6.86
C GLU A 506 -27.51 12.24 8.34
N GLN A 507 -28.21 13.27 8.79
CA GLN A 507 -28.72 13.35 10.16
C GLN A 507 -29.75 12.25 10.38
N THR A 508 -29.52 11.43 11.39
CA THR A 508 -30.41 10.31 11.79
C THR A 508 -31.17 10.61 13.09
N ALA A 509 -30.57 11.37 13.99
CA ALA A 509 -31.20 11.77 15.23
C ALA A 509 -32.10 13.01 15.01
N PRO A 510 -33.28 13.07 15.67
CA PRO A 510 -34.12 14.27 15.64
C PRO A 510 -33.42 15.49 16.25
N ASP A 511 -32.67 15.28 17.33
CA ASP A 511 -31.86 16.28 18.01
C ASP A 511 -30.39 15.84 17.98
N PRO A 512 -29.61 16.25 16.96
CA PRO A 512 -28.21 15.90 16.84
C PRO A 512 -27.35 16.72 17.81
N ALA A 513 -26.23 16.17 18.24
CA ALA A 513 -25.30 16.86 19.15
C ALA A 513 -24.76 18.18 18.56
N LEU A 514 -24.61 18.25 17.24
CA LEU A 514 -24.24 19.45 16.49
C LEU A 514 -25.13 19.57 15.23
N ALA A 515 -25.49 20.79 14.87
CA ALA A 515 -26.12 21.08 13.58
C ALA A 515 -25.17 20.78 12.42
N PRO A 516 -25.65 20.54 11.18
CA PRO A 516 -24.79 20.22 10.03
C PRO A 516 -23.64 21.21 9.79
N ALA A 517 -23.86 22.50 9.96
CA ALA A 517 -22.82 23.51 9.79
C ALA A 517 -21.71 23.36 10.84
N GLN A 518 -22.07 23.14 12.09
CA GLN A 518 -21.12 22.92 13.18
C GLN A 518 -20.37 21.59 13.02
N LEU A 519 -21.05 20.53 12.55
CA LEU A 519 -20.37 19.25 12.27
C LEU A 519 -19.37 19.40 11.12
N ALA A 520 -19.72 20.09 10.05
CA ALA A 520 -18.80 20.36 8.94
C ALA A 520 -17.58 21.16 9.42
N GLU A 521 -17.77 22.14 10.28
CA GLU A 521 -16.71 22.92 10.91
C GLU A 521 -15.81 22.05 11.80
N LEU A 522 -16.40 21.17 12.66
CA LEU A 522 -15.67 20.24 13.51
C LEU A 522 -14.78 19.30 12.68
N LEU A 523 -15.31 18.70 11.62
CA LEU A 523 -14.57 17.80 10.72
C LEU A 523 -13.42 18.53 10.02
N GLY A 524 -13.57 19.81 9.72
CA GLY A 524 -12.55 20.66 9.12
C GLY A 524 -11.50 21.18 10.11
N THR A 525 -11.60 20.89 11.41
CA THR A 525 -10.60 21.34 12.40
C THR A 525 -9.27 20.60 12.23
N PRO A 526 -8.12 21.26 12.48
CA PRO A 526 -6.81 20.62 12.35
C PRO A 526 -6.66 19.35 13.19
N THR A 527 -7.19 19.34 14.41
CA THR A 527 -7.10 18.18 15.32
C THR A 527 -7.84 16.97 14.78
N VAL A 528 -9.07 17.13 14.27
CA VAL A 528 -9.87 16.03 13.69
C VAL A 528 -9.27 15.56 12.37
N ASP A 529 -8.82 16.48 11.50
CA ASP A 529 -8.16 16.13 10.24
C ASP A 529 -6.85 15.36 10.46
N ARG A 530 -6.03 15.77 11.44
CA ARG A 530 -4.80 15.06 11.83
C ARG A 530 -5.11 13.64 12.33
N TYR A 531 -6.12 13.49 13.19
CA TYR A 531 -6.54 12.16 13.64
C TYR A 531 -6.99 11.29 12.46
N PHE A 532 -7.80 11.85 11.55
CA PHE A 532 -8.23 11.12 10.36
C PHE A 532 -7.04 10.68 9.48
N ARG A 533 -6.02 11.51 9.32
CA ARG A 533 -4.78 11.14 8.60
C ARG A 533 -4.06 9.95 9.23
N CYS A 534 -4.13 9.77 10.53
CA CYS A 534 -3.54 8.64 11.22
C CYS A 534 -4.28 7.32 10.95
N ILE A 535 -5.60 7.36 10.70
CA ILE A 535 -6.41 6.16 10.43
C ILE A 535 -6.66 5.92 8.94
N SER A 536 -6.31 6.85 8.06
CA SER A 536 -6.56 6.74 6.63
C SER A 536 -5.29 6.41 5.85
N GLY A 537 -5.26 5.23 5.25
CA GLY A 537 -4.15 4.75 4.41
C GLY A 537 -4.40 4.85 2.89
N ALA A 538 -5.56 5.38 2.46
CA ALA A 538 -5.95 5.44 1.05
C ALA A 538 -6.26 6.88 0.60
N THR A 539 -6.33 7.11 -0.72
CA THR A 539 -6.79 8.39 -1.29
C THR A 539 -8.27 8.63 -1.07
N ASN A 540 -9.06 7.56 -0.91
CA ASN A 540 -10.49 7.67 -0.69
C ASN A 540 -10.81 7.79 0.80
N VAL A 541 -11.66 8.75 1.16
CA VAL A 541 -12.34 8.80 2.45
C VAL A 541 -13.41 7.71 2.45
N SER A 542 -13.21 6.66 3.22
CA SER A 542 -14.14 5.53 3.30
C SER A 542 -15.15 5.69 4.43
N ILE A 543 -16.34 5.09 4.25
CA ILE A 543 -17.37 5.05 5.32
C ILE A 543 -16.84 4.31 6.54
N PHE A 544 -16.08 3.24 6.33
CA PHE A 544 -15.48 2.45 7.39
C PHE A 544 -14.52 3.30 8.25
N GLU A 545 -13.59 4.03 7.60
CA GLU A 545 -12.64 4.92 8.30
C GLU A 545 -13.36 6.05 9.04
N LEU A 546 -14.39 6.66 8.42
CA LEU A 546 -15.23 7.66 9.08
C LEU A 546 -15.97 7.09 10.29
N GLY A 547 -16.42 5.85 10.22
CA GLY A 547 -17.04 5.15 11.35
C GLY A 547 -16.07 4.87 12.51
N GLN A 548 -14.77 4.78 12.22
CA GLN A 548 -13.69 4.59 13.21
C GLN A 548 -13.15 5.92 13.76
N LEU A 549 -13.54 7.05 13.16
CA LEU A 549 -13.06 8.37 13.56
C LEU A 549 -13.54 8.70 14.98
N ARG A 550 -12.61 8.82 15.91
CA ARG A 550 -12.88 9.25 17.29
C ARG A 550 -13.01 10.76 17.32
N LEU A 551 -14.19 11.22 17.68
CA LEU A 551 -14.52 12.62 17.81
C LEU A 551 -14.46 13.04 19.29
N PRO A 552 -14.39 14.35 19.60
CA PRO A 552 -14.56 14.83 20.97
C PRO A 552 -15.85 14.32 21.58
N ASP A 553 -15.88 14.13 22.89
CA ASP A 553 -17.15 13.90 23.59
C ASP A 553 -18.10 15.09 23.36
N PRO A 554 -19.35 14.85 22.88
CA PRO A 554 -20.27 15.94 22.53
C PRO A 554 -20.56 16.90 23.69
N SER A 555 -20.68 16.38 24.91
CA SER A 555 -20.98 17.19 26.09
C SER A 555 -19.81 18.08 26.49
N LYS A 556 -18.57 17.55 26.40
CA LYS A 556 -17.35 18.31 26.66
C LYS A 556 -17.16 19.39 25.58
N LEU A 557 -17.38 19.05 24.30
CA LEU A 557 -17.27 19.98 23.20
C LEU A 557 -18.28 21.13 23.38
N LYS A 558 -19.55 20.84 23.63
CA LYS A 558 -20.59 21.82 23.86
C LYS A 558 -20.25 22.77 24.98
N ARG A 559 -19.77 22.26 26.12
CA ARG A 559 -19.34 23.10 27.26
C ARG A 559 -18.24 24.10 26.87
N TYR A 560 -17.24 23.70 26.05
CA TYR A 560 -16.20 24.63 25.61
C TYR A 560 -16.74 25.68 24.63
N LEU A 561 -17.66 25.31 23.72
CA LEU A 561 -18.33 26.24 22.83
C LEU A 561 -19.17 27.28 23.63
N GLU A 562 -19.89 26.85 24.66
CA GLU A 562 -20.64 27.73 25.58
C GLU A 562 -19.73 28.67 26.38
N GLN A 563 -18.49 28.29 26.63
CA GLN A 563 -17.46 29.13 27.24
C GLN A 563 -16.85 30.14 26.25
N GLY A 564 -17.30 30.17 24.98
CA GLY A 564 -16.86 31.12 23.97
C GLY A 564 -15.60 30.71 23.18
N TYR A 565 -15.14 29.44 23.30
CA TYR A 565 -14.07 28.94 22.44
C TYR A 565 -14.59 28.72 21.01
N ASP A 566 -13.73 29.01 20.01
CA ASP A 566 -13.99 28.59 18.64
C ASP A 566 -13.97 27.05 18.50
N MET A 567 -14.53 26.54 17.39
CA MET A 567 -14.65 25.08 17.16
C MET A 567 -13.29 24.36 17.22
N ALA A 568 -12.23 24.93 16.66
CA ALA A 568 -10.90 24.33 16.65
C ALA A 568 -10.31 24.22 18.07
N SER A 569 -10.39 25.30 18.84
CA SER A 569 -9.95 25.35 20.23
C SER A 569 -10.79 24.42 21.13
N ALA A 570 -12.10 24.41 20.94
CA ALA A 570 -13.03 23.55 21.68
C ALA A 570 -12.75 22.07 21.39
N ALA A 571 -12.56 21.69 20.12
CA ALA A 571 -12.23 20.32 19.72
C ALA A 571 -10.91 19.85 20.33
N ARG A 572 -9.86 20.69 20.26
CA ARG A 572 -8.55 20.42 20.84
C ARG A 572 -8.64 20.17 22.34
N LYS A 573 -9.31 21.08 23.08
CA LYS A 573 -9.49 20.95 24.53
C LYS A 573 -10.35 19.74 24.92
N ALA A 574 -11.43 19.46 24.18
CA ALA A 574 -12.32 18.34 24.45
C ALA A 574 -11.66 16.98 24.20
N LEU A 575 -10.70 16.88 23.26
CA LEU A 575 -9.82 15.72 23.08
C LEU A 575 -8.62 15.73 24.05
N GLY A 576 -8.46 16.78 24.87
CA GLY A 576 -7.38 16.88 25.87
C GLY A 576 -6.02 17.23 25.26
N GLU A 577 -5.95 17.73 24.04
CA GLU A 577 -4.72 18.26 23.42
C GLU A 577 -4.41 19.64 24.05
N ARG A 578 -3.15 19.89 24.47
CA ARG A 578 -2.72 21.15 25.12
C ARG A 578 -2.45 22.23 24.11
#